data_edf21410fa4d4f7d4661c1c01f352031
#
_entry.id   edf21410fa4d4f7d4661c1c01f352031
#
_cell.length_a   1.000
_cell.length_b   1.000
_cell.length_c   1.000
_cell.angle_alpha   90.00
_cell.angle_beta   90.00
_cell.angle_gamma   90.00
#
_symmetry.space_group_name_H-M   'P 1'
#
loop_
_entity.id
_entity.type
_entity.pdbx_description
1 polymer ?
#
loop_
_entity_poly.entity_id
_entity_poly.type
_entity_poly.pdbx_seq_one_letter_code
_entity_poly.pdbx_strand_id
1 'polypeptide(L)' 'MINEFLDIIKDGYTVEFSEGNTNGMTEITVGKYGKTASHSINLDHLCEFGLTKEMSILVIIRQLIVEVEQKKTVTREV' A
#
# COMPACT_ATOMS: atom_id res chain seq x y z
N MET A 1 14.46 -6.34 -1.28
CA MET A 1 13.01 -6.40 -0.98
C MET A 1 12.71 -6.00 0.46
N ILE A 2 13.24 -6.72 1.43
CA ILE A 2 13.02 -6.38 2.84
C ILE A 2 13.53 -4.98 3.17
N ASN A 3 14.67 -4.58 2.60
CA ASN A 3 15.24 -3.26 2.85
C ASN A 3 14.31 -2.13 2.41
N GLU A 4 13.58 -2.33 1.31
CA GLU A 4 12.66 -1.32 0.82
C GLU A 4 11.47 -1.14 1.75
N PHE A 5 10.97 -2.24 2.33
CA PHE A 5 9.93 -2.16 3.34
C PHE A 5 10.43 -1.41 4.57
N LEU A 6 11.64 -1.72 5.01
CA LEU A 6 12.21 -1.07 6.19
C LEU A 6 12.37 0.42 5.95
N ASP A 7 12.77 0.83 4.76
CA ASP A 7 12.91 2.24 4.43
C ASP A 7 11.57 2.97 4.51
N ILE A 8 10.51 2.34 4.02
CA ILE A 8 9.17 2.91 4.08
C ILE A 8 8.75 3.12 5.54
N ILE A 9 8.98 2.13 6.39
CA ILE A 9 8.64 2.23 7.80
C ILE A 9 9.48 3.28 8.50
N LYS A 10 10.77 3.37 8.19
CA LYS A 10 11.65 4.38 8.76
C LYS A 10 11.22 5.79 8.39
N ASP A 11 10.62 5.95 7.22
CA ASP A 11 10.09 7.24 6.78
C ASP A 11 8.81 7.64 7.50
N GLY A 12 8.30 6.79 8.38
CA GLY A 12 7.13 7.10 9.19
C GLY A 12 5.81 6.59 8.66
N TYR A 13 5.82 5.80 7.60
CA TYR A 13 4.61 5.19 7.08
C TYR A 13 4.25 3.93 7.87
N THR A 14 2.96 3.71 8.03
CA THR A 14 2.45 2.44 8.55
C THR A 14 1.90 1.64 7.40
N VAL A 15 2.08 0.32 7.44
CA VAL A 15 1.57 -0.59 6.42
C VAL A 15 0.83 -1.70 7.13
N GLU A 16 -0.43 -1.90 6.77
CA GLU A 16 -1.27 -2.93 7.37
C GLU A 16 -1.88 -3.79 6.29
N PHE A 17 -2.03 -5.07 6.60
CA PHE A 17 -2.72 -6.03 5.74
C PHE A 17 -3.93 -6.56 6.50
N SER A 18 -5.06 -6.63 5.83
CA SER A 18 -6.27 -7.19 6.42
C SER A 18 -7.06 -7.92 5.35
N GLU A 19 -8.07 -8.68 5.79
CA GLU A 19 -8.95 -9.34 4.84
C GLU A 19 -9.80 -8.29 4.12
N GLY A 20 -9.92 -8.46 2.80
CA GLY A 20 -10.79 -7.60 2.02
C GLY A 20 -12.25 -7.98 2.23
N ASN A 21 -13.13 -7.19 1.65
CA ASN A 21 -14.58 -7.40 1.78
C ASN A 21 -15.07 -8.63 1.03
N THR A 22 -14.29 -9.12 0.08
CA THR A 22 -14.64 -10.27 -0.74
C THR A 22 -13.65 -11.39 -0.47
N ASN A 23 -14.13 -12.63 -0.47
CA ASN A 23 -13.26 -13.79 -0.29
C ASN A 23 -12.11 -13.79 -1.29
N GLY A 24 -10.93 -14.11 -0.80
CA GLY A 24 -9.73 -14.16 -1.63
C GLY A 24 -9.07 -12.81 -1.84
N MET A 25 -9.65 -11.74 -1.33
CA MET A 25 -9.07 -10.41 -1.45
C MET A 25 -8.31 -10.05 -0.18
N THR A 26 -7.26 -9.25 -0.37
CA THR A 26 -6.48 -8.71 0.74
C THR A 26 -6.47 -7.20 0.61
N GLU A 27 -6.73 -6.52 1.70
CA GLU A 27 -6.66 -5.06 1.73
C GLU A 27 -5.33 -4.61 2.29
N ILE A 28 -4.66 -3.73 1.56
CA ILE A 28 -3.41 -3.12 2.00
C ILE A 28 -3.72 -1.66 2.34
N THR A 29 -3.35 -1.24 3.54
CA THR A 29 -3.56 0.12 4.00
C THR A 29 -2.22 0.75 4.36
N VAL A 30 -1.96 1.92 3.82
CA VAL A 30 -0.77 2.70 4.12
C VAL A 30 -1.21 4.01 4.76
N GLY A 31 -0.52 4.41 5.82
CA GLY A 31 -0.88 5.64 6.54
C GLY A 31 0.33 6.45 6.96
N LYS A 32 0.13 7.76 7.05
CA LYS A 32 1.12 8.69 7.59
C LYS A 32 0.42 10.02 7.91
N TYR A 33 0.77 10.61 9.03
CA TYR A 33 0.19 11.90 9.45
C TYR A 33 -1.33 11.85 9.60
N GLY A 34 -1.86 10.72 10.02
CA GLY A 34 -3.30 10.57 10.18
C GLY A 34 -4.07 10.40 8.88
N LYS A 35 -3.40 10.33 7.74
CA LYS A 35 -4.01 10.07 6.45
C LYS A 35 -3.76 8.62 6.06
N THR A 36 -4.72 8.00 5.42
CA THR A 36 -4.58 6.61 4.97
C THR A 36 -5.06 6.46 3.53
N ALA A 37 -4.51 5.48 2.86
CA ALA A 37 -4.96 5.04 1.55
C ALA A 37 -4.97 3.51 1.55
N SER A 38 -5.96 2.93 0.92
CA SER A 38 -6.14 1.48 0.90
C SER A 38 -6.42 0.97 -0.49
N HIS A 39 -6.05 -0.28 -0.73
CA HIS A 39 -6.32 -0.93 -2.00
C HIS A 39 -6.57 -2.41 -1.75
N SER A 40 -7.62 -2.94 -2.37
CA SER A 40 -7.94 -4.37 -2.26
C SER A 40 -7.40 -5.10 -3.47
N ILE A 41 -6.69 -6.18 -3.23
CA ILE A 41 -6.04 -6.96 -4.30
C ILE A 41 -6.33 -8.43 -4.12
N ASN A 42 -6.24 -9.17 -5.21
CA ASN A 42 -6.26 -10.62 -5.19
C ASN A 42 -4.82 -11.11 -5.36
N LEU A 43 -4.25 -11.66 -4.29
CA LEU A 43 -2.84 -12.06 -4.30
C LEU A 43 -2.54 -13.13 -5.36
N ASP A 44 -3.51 -13.98 -5.68
CA ASP A 44 -3.30 -15.01 -6.68
C ASP A 44 -3.13 -14.42 -8.07
N HIS A 45 -3.75 -13.29 -8.35
CA HIS A 45 -3.64 -12.64 -9.66
C HIS A 45 -2.36 -11.84 -9.83
N LEU A 46 -1.67 -11.50 -8.77
CA LEU A 46 -0.44 -10.71 -8.85
C LEU A 46 0.69 -11.45 -9.57
N CYS A 47 0.63 -12.78 -9.61
CA CYS A 47 1.68 -13.56 -10.24
C CYS A 47 1.58 -13.61 -11.76
N GLU A 48 0.51 -13.06 -12.35
CA GLU A 48 0.25 -13.18 -13.78
C GLU A 48 1.22 -12.40 -14.66
N PHE A 49 1.92 -11.43 -14.10
CA PHE A 49 2.80 -10.57 -14.87
C PHE A 49 4.28 -10.89 -14.70
N GLY A 50 4.59 -12.10 -14.21
CA GLY A 50 5.98 -12.50 -14.03
C GLY A 50 6.68 -11.87 -12.84
N LEU A 51 5.98 -11.09 -12.04
CA LEU A 51 6.53 -10.51 -10.83
C LEU A 51 6.29 -11.45 -9.65
N THR A 52 7.17 -11.40 -8.67
CA THR A 52 6.91 -12.11 -7.42
C THR A 52 5.79 -11.41 -6.66
N LYS A 53 5.14 -12.11 -5.73
CA LYS A 53 4.11 -11.51 -4.90
C LYS A 53 4.67 -10.32 -4.12
N GLU A 54 5.87 -10.46 -3.59
CA GLU A 54 6.50 -9.39 -2.81
C GLU A 54 6.74 -8.14 -3.65
N MET A 55 7.21 -8.30 -4.87
CA MET A 55 7.44 -7.17 -5.77
C MET A 55 6.13 -6.48 -6.11
N SER A 56 5.10 -7.24 -6.37
CA SER A 56 3.78 -6.68 -6.71
C SER A 56 3.19 -5.92 -5.54
N ILE A 57 3.31 -6.48 -4.34
CA ILE A 57 2.84 -5.82 -3.12
C ILE A 57 3.60 -4.50 -2.90
N LEU A 58 4.91 -4.51 -3.11
CA LEU A 58 5.71 -3.30 -2.94
C LEU A 58 5.30 -2.20 -3.93
N VAL A 59 5.00 -2.56 -5.17
CA VAL A 59 4.51 -1.60 -6.15
C VAL A 59 3.22 -0.96 -5.68
N ILE A 60 2.30 -1.76 -5.15
CA ILE A 60 1.03 -1.27 -4.63
C ILE A 60 1.25 -0.34 -3.43
N ILE A 61 2.14 -0.72 -2.53
CA ILE A 61 2.45 0.11 -1.37
C ILE A 61 3.01 1.46 -1.80
N ARG A 62 3.90 1.49 -2.77
CA ARG A 62 4.46 2.74 -3.28
C ARG A 62 3.38 3.62 -3.90
N GLN A 63 2.44 3.01 -4.60
CA GLN A 63 1.33 3.74 -5.18
C GLN A 63 0.43 4.34 -4.09
N LEU A 64 0.19 3.58 -3.02
CA LEU A 64 -0.59 4.07 -1.89
C LEU A 64 0.13 5.21 -1.17
N ILE A 65 1.44 5.17 -1.10
CA ILE A 65 2.23 6.26 -0.53
C ILE A 65 1.98 7.56 -1.31
N VAL A 66 1.97 7.47 -2.63
CA VAL A 66 1.67 8.64 -3.47
C VAL A 66 0.27 9.16 -3.17
N GLU A 67 -0.70 8.27 -3.00
CA GLU A 67 -2.07 8.69 -2.67
C GLU A 67 -2.14 9.38 -1.31
N VAL A 68 -1.42 8.86 -0.32
CA VAL A 68 -1.36 9.50 1.00
C VAL A 68 -0.80 10.91 0.89
N GLU A 69 0.26 11.09 0.12
CA GLU A 69 0.86 12.40 -0.08
C GLU A 69 -0.08 13.36 -0.80
N GLN A 70 -0.84 12.85 -1.77
CA GLN A 70 -1.83 13.65 -2.47
C GLN A 70 -2.95 14.10 -1.56
N LYS A 71 -3.44 13.21 -0.68
CA LYS A 71 -4.47 13.56 0.29
C LYS A 71 -4.00 14.68 1.20
N LYS A 72 -2.73 14.61 1.61
CA LYS A 72 -2.14 15.63 2.44
C LYS A 72 -2.17 16.98 1.73
N THR A 73 -1.84 16.99 0.44
CA THR A 73 -1.83 18.20 -0.36
C THR A 73 -3.24 18.76 -0.52
N VAL A 74 -4.20 17.89 -0.83
CA VAL A 74 -5.60 18.29 -0.99
C VAL A 74 -6.14 18.89 0.29
N THR A 75 -5.82 18.29 1.42
CA THR A 75 -6.29 18.77 2.73
C THR A 75 -5.84 20.20 2.98
N ARG A 76 -4.66 20.57 2.53
CA ARG A 76 -4.14 21.92 2.75
C ARG A 76 -4.89 22.99 1.96
N GLU A 77 -5.47 22.62 0.87
CA GLU A 77 -6.20 23.57 0.03
C GLU A 77 -7.59 23.92 0.58
N VAL A 78 -8.08 23.10 1.43
CA VAL A 78 -9.37 23.33 2.04
C VAL A 78 -9.21 24.18 3.29
#